data_6a5671d6ec5c948aa44ea5600720b7e9
#
_entry.id   6a5671d6ec5c948aa44ea5600720b7e9
#
_cell.length_a   1.000
_cell.length_b   1.000
_cell.length_c   1.000
_cell.angle_alpha   90.00
_cell.angle_beta   90.00
_cell.angle_gamma   90.00
#
_symmetry.space_group_name_H-M   'P 1'
#
loop_
_entity.id
_entity.type
_entity.pdbx_description
1 polymer ?
#
loop_
_entity_poly.entity_id
_entity_poly.type
_entity_poly.pdbx_seq_one_letter_code
_entity_poly.pdbx_strand_id
1 'polypeptide(L)'
;VAGILTARGGATSHSAIIARALGIPALVGAGAAVLGLEPGTALLLDGEHGWLQVAPSTEQLQQAAAERDARQQRQARADAQRLEPARTRDGHAVEVCANLGDTAGAARAVELGAEGVGLLRTEFVFMNNARAPDLATQEAEYRRVLDALDGRPLVARTLDVGGDKPLPYWPIPHEENPYLGLRGIRLTLQRPQILETQLRALFRAAGERPLRVMFPMVGSLDEWRQARDLALRLREEIPLADLQLGIMVEVPSAALLAPVLAREVDFFSVGTNDLTQYTLAIDRGHPSLSAQADGLHPAVLQLIDMTVRAAHAEGKWVGVCGELAADPLALPLLVGLGVDELSVSARSIALVKAGVRELQLVAARGLARKALGLASAAEVRALVEAEVQ
;
A
#
# COMPACT_ATOMS: atom_id res chain seq x y z
N VAL A 1 22.62 -1.21 -18.49
CA VAL A 1 22.50 -2.44 -17.70
C VAL A 1 21.12 -3.01 -17.93
N ALA A 2 21.02 -4.25 -18.43
CA ALA A 2 19.74 -4.90 -18.74
C ALA A 2 19.12 -5.59 -17.51
N GLY A 3 19.93 -5.98 -16.53
CA GLY A 3 19.51 -6.61 -15.28
C GLY A 3 20.64 -6.66 -14.27
N ILE A 4 20.33 -6.89 -13.02
CA ILE A 4 21.27 -7.06 -11.90
C ILE A 4 21.04 -8.42 -11.26
N LEU A 5 22.14 -9.18 -11.11
CA LEU A 5 22.15 -10.49 -10.48
C LEU A 5 23.20 -10.49 -9.37
N THR A 6 22.81 -10.84 -8.13
CA THR A 6 23.76 -10.93 -7.01
C THR A 6 23.67 -12.27 -6.31
N ALA A 7 24.82 -12.80 -5.90
CA ALA A 7 24.90 -14.07 -5.16
C ALA A 7 24.38 -13.95 -3.73
N ARG A 8 24.56 -12.78 -3.11
CA ARG A 8 24.17 -12.47 -1.73
C ARG A 8 23.40 -11.18 -1.67
N GLY A 9 22.66 -10.97 -0.59
CA GLY A 9 21.84 -9.78 -0.34
C GLY A 9 20.36 -10.12 -0.27
N GLY A 10 19.59 -9.21 0.29
CA GLY A 10 18.13 -9.28 0.37
C GLY A 10 17.48 -8.16 -0.42
N ALA A 11 16.16 -8.17 -0.47
CA ALA A 11 15.34 -7.16 -1.16
C ALA A 11 15.55 -5.73 -0.62
N THR A 12 16.11 -5.58 0.57
CA THR A 12 16.46 -4.32 1.23
C THR A 12 17.92 -3.91 1.05
N SER A 13 18.73 -4.70 0.31
CA SER A 13 20.13 -4.35 0.03
C SER A 13 20.22 -3.07 -0.80
N HIS A 14 21.31 -2.36 -0.65
CA HIS A 14 21.56 -1.11 -1.40
C HIS A 14 21.45 -1.30 -2.93
N SER A 15 21.96 -2.41 -3.44
CA SER A 15 21.85 -2.78 -4.87
C SER A 15 20.39 -3.00 -5.30
N ALA A 16 19.59 -3.65 -4.47
CA ALA A 16 18.17 -3.88 -4.76
C ALA A 16 17.36 -2.57 -4.75
N ILE A 17 17.66 -1.68 -3.80
CA ILE A 17 17.03 -0.36 -3.71
C ILE A 17 17.36 0.48 -4.95
N ILE A 18 18.64 0.53 -5.37
CA ILE A 18 19.05 1.26 -6.57
C ILE A 18 18.42 0.65 -7.83
N ALA A 19 18.45 -0.67 -7.98
CA ALA A 19 17.84 -1.34 -9.13
C ALA A 19 16.33 -0.99 -9.24
N ARG A 20 15.62 -1.05 -8.13
CA ARG A 20 14.20 -0.69 -8.06
C ARG A 20 13.96 0.78 -8.40
N ALA A 21 14.80 1.69 -7.89
CA ALA A 21 14.70 3.12 -8.19
C ALA A 21 14.93 3.40 -9.69
N LEU A 22 15.86 2.68 -10.33
CA LEU A 22 16.16 2.80 -11.75
C LEU A 22 15.22 1.99 -12.65
N GLY A 23 14.35 1.15 -12.11
CA GLY A 23 13.49 0.26 -12.89
C GLY A 23 14.25 -0.86 -13.60
N ILE A 24 15.40 -1.27 -13.07
CA ILE A 24 16.22 -2.36 -13.62
C ILE A 24 15.80 -3.67 -12.96
N PRO A 25 15.45 -4.72 -13.74
CA PRO A 25 15.18 -6.04 -13.18
C PRO A 25 16.35 -6.53 -12.33
N ALA A 26 16.08 -6.99 -11.10
CA ALA A 26 17.13 -7.46 -10.21
C ALA A 26 16.71 -8.74 -9.49
N LEU A 27 17.63 -9.70 -9.44
CA LEU A 27 17.52 -10.89 -8.60
C LEU A 27 18.67 -10.87 -7.60
N VAL A 28 18.33 -10.73 -6.33
CA VAL A 28 19.31 -10.67 -5.24
C VAL A 28 19.25 -11.95 -4.40
N GLY A 29 20.42 -12.36 -3.87
CA GLY A 29 20.48 -13.59 -3.08
C GLY A 29 20.32 -14.89 -3.90
N ALA A 30 20.70 -14.86 -5.18
CA ALA A 30 20.55 -16.01 -6.10
C ALA A 30 21.48 -17.21 -5.78
N GLY A 31 22.29 -17.10 -4.72
CA GLY A 31 23.21 -18.16 -4.29
C GLY A 31 24.57 -18.12 -4.98
N ALA A 32 25.49 -18.96 -4.49
CA ALA A 32 26.88 -18.95 -4.97
C ALA A 32 27.04 -19.43 -6.42
N ALA A 33 26.09 -20.19 -6.94
CA ALA A 33 26.15 -20.74 -8.31
C ALA A 33 26.26 -19.64 -9.39
N VAL A 34 25.71 -18.45 -9.15
CA VAL A 34 25.76 -17.35 -10.11
C VAL A 34 27.16 -16.77 -10.29
N LEU A 35 28.07 -16.98 -9.32
CA LEU A 35 29.46 -16.54 -9.42
C LEU A 35 30.31 -17.37 -10.38
N GLY A 36 29.85 -18.58 -10.73
CA GLY A 36 30.48 -19.45 -11.69
C GLY A 36 30.03 -19.27 -13.14
N LEU A 37 29.19 -18.27 -13.41
CA LEU A 37 28.73 -17.98 -14.76
C LEU A 37 29.84 -17.37 -15.59
N GLU A 38 30.12 -17.96 -16.76
CA GLU A 38 31.11 -17.46 -17.71
C GLU A 38 30.65 -16.14 -18.34
N PRO A 39 31.58 -15.15 -18.53
CA PRO A 39 31.26 -13.94 -19.26
C PRO A 39 30.74 -14.24 -20.67
N GLY A 40 29.64 -13.61 -21.05
CA GLY A 40 28.97 -13.83 -22.33
C GLY A 40 27.88 -14.90 -22.29
N THR A 41 27.69 -15.61 -21.19
CA THR A 41 26.55 -16.51 -21.02
C THR A 41 25.23 -15.75 -21.13
N ALA A 42 24.34 -16.17 -22.01
CA ALA A 42 23.00 -15.62 -22.13
C ALA A 42 22.19 -15.98 -20.88
N LEU A 43 21.52 -14.98 -20.32
CA LEU A 43 20.67 -15.14 -19.13
C LEU A 43 19.28 -14.57 -19.41
N LEU A 44 18.25 -15.26 -18.94
CA LEU A 44 16.90 -14.74 -18.86
C LEU A 44 16.55 -14.55 -17.38
N LEU A 45 16.30 -13.31 -16.99
CA LEU A 45 16.06 -12.91 -15.61
C LEU A 45 14.67 -12.31 -15.46
N ASP A 46 13.86 -12.87 -14.57
CA ASP A 46 12.61 -12.29 -14.13
C ASP A 46 12.77 -11.78 -12.68
N GLY A 47 12.87 -10.46 -12.56
CA GLY A 47 13.00 -9.79 -11.25
C GLY A 47 11.68 -9.64 -10.50
N GLU A 48 10.55 -9.90 -11.15
CA GLU A 48 9.22 -9.84 -10.55
C GLU A 48 8.86 -11.17 -9.87
N HIS A 49 9.08 -12.28 -10.59
CA HIS A 49 8.80 -13.62 -10.06
C HIS A 49 10.02 -14.29 -9.41
N GLY A 50 11.17 -13.64 -9.47
CA GLY A 50 12.36 -14.08 -8.74
C GLY A 50 13.06 -15.32 -9.31
N TRP A 51 13.05 -15.54 -10.64
CA TRP A 51 13.73 -16.67 -11.24
C TRP A 51 14.80 -16.25 -12.27
N LEU A 52 15.74 -17.15 -12.49
CA LEU A 52 16.82 -17.00 -13.43
C LEU A 52 16.95 -18.28 -14.27
N GLN A 53 17.03 -18.12 -15.57
CA GLN A 53 17.38 -19.21 -16.49
C GLN A 53 18.73 -18.93 -17.14
N VAL A 54 19.63 -19.90 -17.03
CA VAL A 54 20.98 -19.86 -17.63
C VAL A 54 20.92 -20.55 -19.00
N ALA A 55 21.58 -19.97 -20.00
CA ALA A 55 21.62 -20.45 -21.37
C ALA A 55 20.25 -20.82 -21.95
N PRO A 56 19.26 -19.85 -21.95
CA PRO A 56 17.95 -20.10 -22.51
C PRO A 56 18.02 -20.43 -24.00
N SER A 57 17.07 -21.24 -24.48
CA SER A 57 16.96 -21.56 -25.90
C SER A 57 16.58 -20.28 -26.71
N THR A 58 16.80 -20.33 -28.01
CA THR A 58 16.39 -19.25 -28.92
C THR A 58 14.89 -18.98 -28.84
N GLU A 59 14.09 -20.02 -28.71
CA GLU A 59 12.64 -19.95 -28.57
C GLU A 59 12.23 -19.25 -27.27
N GLN A 60 12.88 -19.60 -26.15
CA GLN A 60 12.63 -18.96 -24.85
C GLN A 60 13.03 -17.48 -24.86
N LEU A 61 14.13 -17.13 -25.52
CA LEU A 61 14.53 -15.72 -25.71
C LEU A 61 13.52 -14.95 -26.56
N GLN A 62 12.98 -15.56 -27.63
CA GLN A 62 11.97 -14.94 -28.47
C GLN A 62 10.65 -14.74 -27.71
N GLN A 63 10.23 -15.73 -26.94
CA GLN A 63 9.03 -15.63 -26.11
C GLN A 63 9.18 -14.51 -25.08
N ALA A 64 10.29 -14.47 -24.35
CA ALA A 64 10.55 -13.43 -23.34
C ALA A 64 10.64 -12.02 -23.97
N ALA A 65 11.21 -11.92 -25.18
CA ALA A 65 11.24 -10.66 -25.92
C ALA A 65 9.81 -10.21 -26.29
N ALA A 66 8.98 -11.11 -26.79
CA ALA A 66 7.58 -10.82 -27.14
C ALA A 66 6.77 -10.40 -25.91
N GLU A 67 6.93 -11.09 -24.78
CA GLU A 67 6.28 -10.75 -23.50
C GLU A 67 6.72 -9.37 -22.99
N ARG A 68 8.01 -9.06 -23.05
CA ARG A 68 8.55 -7.74 -22.70
C ARG A 68 7.95 -6.65 -23.60
N ASP A 69 7.93 -6.87 -24.90
CA ASP A 69 7.42 -5.88 -25.86
C ASP A 69 5.91 -5.67 -25.68
N ALA A 70 5.15 -6.74 -25.42
CA ALA A 70 3.73 -6.63 -25.04
C ALA A 70 3.51 -5.86 -23.74
N ARG A 71 4.36 -6.08 -22.72
CA ARG A 71 4.35 -5.32 -21.46
C ARG A 71 4.65 -3.83 -21.71
N GLN A 72 5.66 -3.51 -22.50
CA GLN A 72 5.99 -2.13 -22.86
C GLN A 72 4.86 -1.44 -23.61
N GLN A 73 4.21 -2.14 -24.54
CA GLN A 73 3.04 -1.60 -25.27
C GLN A 73 1.86 -1.35 -24.33
N ARG A 74 1.57 -2.26 -23.39
CA ARG A 74 0.52 -2.06 -22.37
C ARG A 74 0.83 -0.85 -21.52
N GLN A 75 2.08 -0.71 -21.03
CA GLN A 75 2.51 0.45 -20.25
C GLN A 75 2.36 1.75 -21.06
N ALA A 76 2.82 1.80 -22.28
CA ALA A 76 2.71 2.99 -23.14
C ALA A 76 1.26 3.41 -23.40
N ARG A 77 0.35 2.44 -23.61
CA ARG A 77 -1.09 2.72 -23.74
C ARG A 77 -1.68 3.25 -22.45
N ALA A 78 -1.34 2.64 -21.33
CA ALA A 78 -1.79 3.09 -20.01
C ALA A 78 -1.29 4.52 -19.70
N ASP A 79 -0.01 4.80 -19.99
CA ASP A 79 0.60 6.11 -19.78
C ASP A 79 -0.05 7.20 -20.62
N ALA A 80 -0.45 6.89 -21.86
CA ALA A 80 -1.16 7.83 -22.73
C ALA A 80 -2.52 8.28 -22.16
N GLN A 81 -3.15 7.42 -21.36
CA GLN A 81 -4.47 7.64 -20.77
C GLN A 81 -4.41 7.83 -19.23
N ARG A 82 -3.23 8.09 -18.66
CA ARG A 82 -3.05 8.14 -17.19
C ARG A 82 -3.86 9.20 -16.49
N LEU A 83 -4.19 10.30 -17.18
CA LEU A 83 -4.98 11.39 -16.61
C LEU A 83 -6.50 11.14 -16.68
N GLU A 84 -6.94 10.15 -17.44
CA GLU A 84 -8.35 9.78 -17.49
C GLU A 84 -8.78 9.09 -16.20
N PRO A 85 -10.00 9.34 -15.70
CA PRO A 85 -10.49 8.68 -14.47
C PRO A 85 -10.61 7.17 -14.66
N ALA A 86 -10.42 6.43 -13.59
CA ALA A 86 -10.62 4.99 -13.57
C ALA A 86 -12.11 4.67 -13.38
N ARG A 87 -12.78 4.33 -14.49
CA ARG A 87 -14.19 3.90 -14.49
C ARG A 87 -14.32 2.56 -15.20
N THR A 88 -15.06 1.64 -14.59
CA THR A 88 -15.42 0.37 -15.26
C THR A 88 -16.24 0.63 -16.53
N ARG A 89 -16.35 -0.36 -17.41
CA ARG A 89 -17.12 -0.24 -18.67
C ARG A 89 -18.60 0.06 -18.44
N ASP A 90 -19.12 -0.33 -17.28
CA ASP A 90 -20.51 -0.06 -16.84
C ASP A 90 -20.62 1.19 -15.93
N GLY A 91 -19.56 2.03 -15.90
CA GLY A 91 -19.58 3.39 -15.36
C GLY A 91 -19.26 3.56 -13.88
N HIS A 92 -18.92 2.50 -13.16
CA HIS A 92 -18.53 2.60 -11.75
C HIS A 92 -17.13 3.24 -11.62
N ALA A 93 -17.02 4.28 -10.81
CA ALA A 93 -15.76 4.98 -10.56
C ALA A 93 -14.99 4.32 -9.40
N VAL A 94 -13.68 4.19 -9.57
CA VAL A 94 -12.74 3.79 -8.51
C VAL A 94 -11.64 4.85 -8.48
N GLU A 95 -11.42 5.46 -7.32
CA GLU A 95 -10.35 6.45 -7.16
C GLU A 95 -8.98 5.76 -7.16
N VAL A 96 -8.01 6.27 -7.95
CA VAL A 96 -6.66 5.70 -7.99
C VAL A 96 -5.66 6.73 -7.48
N CYS A 97 -5.16 6.48 -6.28
CA CYS A 97 -4.30 7.36 -5.52
C CYS A 97 -2.86 6.84 -5.42
N ALA A 98 -1.95 7.71 -5.01
CA ALA A 98 -0.56 7.37 -4.80
C ALA A 98 -0.25 6.96 -3.36
N ASN A 99 0.67 5.99 -3.19
CA ASN A 99 1.41 5.76 -1.96
C ASN A 99 2.71 6.56 -1.98
N LEU A 100 2.94 7.38 -0.98
CA LEU A 100 4.16 8.18 -0.83
C LEU A 100 4.94 7.78 0.42
N GLY A 101 6.26 7.65 0.26
CA GLY A 101 7.22 7.43 1.34
C GLY A 101 8.14 8.64 1.58
N ASP A 102 7.94 9.72 0.84
CA ASP A 102 8.67 10.99 0.97
C ASP A 102 7.85 12.16 0.38
N THR A 103 8.34 13.38 0.55
CA THR A 103 7.70 14.59 0.02
C THR A 103 7.96 14.82 -1.46
N ALA A 104 9.08 14.33 -1.99
CA ALA A 104 9.51 14.59 -3.37
C ALA A 104 8.62 13.86 -4.39
N GLY A 105 8.01 12.75 -4.00
CA GLY A 105 7.16 11.93 -4.86
C GLY A 105 5.82 12.55 -5.22
N ALA A 106 5.33 13.56 -4.48
CA ALA A 106 3.96 14.08 -4.62
C ALA A 106 3.69 14.70 -6.01
N ALA A 107 4.53 15.62 -6.46
CA ALA A 107 4.40 16.24 -7.78
C ALA A 107 4.48 15.18 -8.91
N ARG A 108 5.42 14.25 -8.78
CA ARG A 108 5.58 13.17 -9.76
C ARG A 108 4.36 12.25 -9.80
N ALA A 109 3.75 11.96 -8.67
CA ALA A 109 2.53 11.15 -8.60
C ALA A 109 1.37 11.82 -9.36
N VAL A 110 1.19 13.13 -9.17
CA VAL A 110 0.19 13.93 -9.91
C VAL A 110 0.46 13.90 -11.41
N GLU A 111 1.70 14.10 -11.86
CA GLU A 111 2.08 13.97 -13.27
C GLU A 111 1.77 12.59 -13.85
N LEU A 112 1.88 11.54 -13.06
CA LEU A 112 1.59 10.16 -13.43
C LEU A 112 0.09 9.81 -13.34
N GLY A 113 -0.76 10.79 -12.99
CA GLY A 113 -2.21 10.64 -13.01
C GLY A 113 -2.84 10.25 -11.68
N ALA A 114 -2.14 10.42 -10.55
CA ALA A 114 -2.76 10.24 -9.24
C ALA A 114 -3.91 11.21 -9.02
N GLU A 115 -5.03 10.70 -8.52
CA GLU A 115 -6.21 11.51 -8.18
C GLU A 115 -6.10 12.11 -6.78
N GLY A 116 -5.15 11.60 -5.98
CA GLY A 116 -4.79 12.07 -4.65
C GLY A 116 -3.63 11.24 -4.10
N VAL A 117 -3.40 11.37 -2.81
CA VAL A 117 -2.51 10.50 -2.04
C VAL A 117 -3.36 9.72 -1.05
N GLY A 118 -3.51 8.41 -1.29
CA GLY A 118 -4.28 7.51 -0.43
C GLY A 118 -3.46 6.94 0.73
N LEU A 119 -2.13 7.09 0.68
CA LEU A 119 -1.24 6.79 1.79
C LEU A 119 0.01 7.67 1.75
N LEU A 120 0.09 8.65 2.63
CA LEU A 120 1.36 9.28 3.00
C LEU A 120 1.92 8.55 4.23
N ARG A 121 3.04 7.84 4.05
CA ARG A 121 3.81 7.25 5.15
C ARG A 121 4.64 8.33 5.81
N THR A 122 4.27 8.76 7.00
CA THR A 122 4.90 9.90 7.67
C THR A 122 6.23 9.55 8.35
N GLU A 123 6.63 8.29 8.39
CA GLU A 123 7.86 7.80 9.03
C GLU A 123 9.11 8.51 8.51
N PHE A 124 9.14 8.90 7.22
CA PHE A 124 10.29 9.58 6.61
C PHE A 124 10.64 10.91 7.31
N VAL A 125 9.64 11.60 7.87
CA VAL A 125 9.85 12.84 8.62
C VAL A 125 10.62 12.59 9.91
N PHE A 126 10.48 11.38 10.47
CA PHE A 126 11.08 10.99 11.74
C PHE A 126 12.39 10.23 11.54
N MET A 127 12.46 9.29 10.60
CA MET A 127 13.61 8.39 10.42
C MET A 127 14.88 9.11 9.94
N ASN A 128 14.75 10.17 9.17
CA ASN A 128 15.88 10.91 8.61
C ASN A 128 16.50 11.94 9.55
N ASN A 129 16.06 11.99 10.80
CA ASN A 129 16.50 12.98 11.77
C ASN A 129 17.21 12.32 12.96
N ALA A 130 18.28 12.95 13.45
CA ALA A 130 18.99 12.52 14.66
C ALA A 130 18.22 12.81 15.96
N ARG A 131 17.19 13.66 15.90
CA ARG A 131 16.29 14.05 17.01
C ARG A 131 14.85 14.05 16.50
N ALA A 132 13.90 13.94 17.42
CA ALA A 132 12.48 14.06 17.07
C ALA A 132 12.23 15.40 16.36
N PRO A 133 11.58 15.37 15.18
CA PRO A 133 11.25 16.58 14.44
C PRO A 133 10.26 17.42 15.24
N ASP A 134 10.54 18.70 15.36
CA ASP A 134 9.63 19.64 16.01
C ASP A 134 8.39 19.94 15.14
N LEU A 135 7.45 20.70 15.70
CA LEU A 135 6.21 21.05 15.05
C LEU A 135 6.46 21.77 13.71
N ALA A 136 7.39 22.71 13.66
CA ALA A 136 7.66 23.51 12.45
C ALA A 136 8.28 22.67 11.34
N THR A 137 9.18 21.75 11.69
CA THR A 137 9.79 20.81 10.74
C THR A 137 8.73 19.90 10.13
N GLN A 138 7.87 19.30 10.96
CA GLN A 138 6.79 18.44 10.48
C GLN A 138 5.79 19.22 9.59
N GLU A 139 5.36 20.40 10.03
CA GLU A 139 4.45 21.26 9.29
C GLU A 139 5.00 21.60 7.91
N ALA A 140 6.28 21.95 7.80
CA ALA A 140 6.92 22.27 6.54
C ALA A 140 6.93 21.08 5.55
N GLU A 141 7.20 19.87 6.05
CA GLU A 141 7.17 18.67 5.21
C GLU A 141 5.77 18.34 4.70
N TYR A 142 4.76 18.37 5.58
CA TYR A 142 3.37 18.09 5.17
C TYR A 142 2.83 19.17 4.22
N ARG A 143 3.19 20.41 4.43
CA ARG A 143 2.82 21.53 3.55
C ARG A 143 3.36 21.35 2.13
N ARG A 144 4.61 20.90 1.98
CA ARG A 144 5.20 20.61 0.66
C ARG A 144 4.40 19.56 -0.10
N VAL A 145 3.95 18.49 0.58
CA VAL A 145 3.10 17.47 -0.04
C VAL A 145 1.78 18.07 -0.49
N LEU A 146 1.11 18.79 0.40
CA LEU A 146 -0.18 19.42 0.10
C LEU A 146 -0.10 20.48 -1.01
N ASP A 147 0.99 21.25 -1.07
CA ASP A 147 1.23 22.22 -2.15
C ASP A 147 1.38 21.51 -3.50
N ALA A 148 2.09 20.39 -3.54
CA ALA A 148 2.29 19.60 -4.76
C ALA A 148 1.02 18.88 -5.23
N LEU A 149 0.06 18.64 -4.34
CA LEU A 149 -1.22 17.99 -4.67
C LEU A 149 -2.23 18.92 -5.31
N ASP A 150 -2.05 20.24 -5.21
CA ASP A 150 -2.91 21.24 -5.87
C ASP A 150 -4.41 20.99 -5.61
N GLY A 151 -4.78 20.91 -4.34
CA GLY A 151 -6.17 20.70 -3.89
C GLY A 151 -6.69 19.26 -3.93
N ARG A 152 -5.90 18.30 -4.43
CA ARG A 152 -6.26 16.88 -4.37
C ARG A 152 -6.18 16.35 -2.92
N PRO A 153 -6.99 15.33 -2.58
CA PRO A 153 -7.02 14.81 -1.22
C PRO A 153 -5.69 14.17 -0.79
N LEU A 154 -5.37 14.32 0.49
CA LEU A 154 -4.26 13.69 1.16
C LEU A 154 -4.77 12.81 2.30
N VAL A 155 -4.49 11.50 2.25
CA VAL A 155 -4.60 10.60 3.41
C VAL A 155 -3.23 10.51 4.07
N ALA A 156 -3.07 11.16 5.22
CA ALA A 156 -1.86 11.11 6.02
C ALA A 156 -2.00 10.05 7.12
N ARG A 157 -1.17 9.01 7.07
CA ARG A 157 -1.09 8.03 8.14
C ARG A 157 -0.25 8.60 9.28
N THR A 158 -0.79 8.61 10.51
CA THR A 158 0.00 8.98 11.67
C THR A 158 1.15 7.99 11.88
N LEU A 159 2.15 8.39 12.64
CA LEU A 159 3.40 7.66 12.79
C LEU A 159 3.20 6.17 13.13
N ASP A 160 3.73 5.30 12.26
CA ASP A 160 3.76 3.85 12.43
C ASP A 160 5.21 3.38 12.64
N VAL A 161 5.70 3.53 13.86
CA VAL A 161 7.01 3.04 14.32
C VAL A 161 6.83 2.01 15.42
N GLY A 162 7.86 1.20 15.63
CA GLY A 162 7.83 0.00 16.45
C GLY A 162 8.05 -1.23 15.57
N GLY A 163 8.11 -2.41 16.16
CA GLY A 163 8.43 -3.61 15.41
C GLY A 163 9.86 -3.54 14.84
N ASP A 164 9.96 -3.45 13.51
CA ASP A 164 11.22 -3.39 12.76
C ASP A 164 11.77 -1.97 12.51
N LYS A 165 11.07 -0.92 12.97
CA LYS A 165 11.41 0.48 12.69
C LYS A 165 11.70 1.26 13.97
N PRO A 166 12.83 1.00 14.67
CA PRO A 166 13.20 1.73 15.86
C PRO A 166 13.61 3.16 15.51
N LEU A 167 13.25 4.11 16.37
CA LEU A 167 13.76 5.48 16.31
C LEU A 167 14.79 5.68 17.45
N PRO A 168 16.03 6.12 17.14
CA PRO A 168 17.10 6.18 18.12
C PRO A 168 16.81 7.13 19.29
N TYR A 169 15.96 8.12 19.09
CA TYR A 169 15.58 9.10 20.12
C TYR A 169 14.26 8.75 20.85
N TRP A 170 13.57 7.68 20.45
CA TRP A 170 12.43 7.13 21.16
C TRP A 170 12.61 5.62 21.38
N PRO A 171 13.52 5.23 22.28
CA PRO A 171 13.79 3.83 22.52
C PRO A 171 12.52 3.12 22.99
N ILE A 172 12.25 1.98 22.38
CA ILE A 172 11.21 1.04 22.78
C ILE A 172 11.90 -0.10 23.51
N PRO A 173 11.40 -0.55 24.65
CA PRO A 173 11.94 -1.73 25.31
C PRO A 173 11.98 -2.94 24.37
N HIS A 174 12.94 -3.83 24.59
CA HIS A 174 12.98 -5.09 23.84
C HIS A 174 11.70 -5.90 24.09
N GLU A 175 11.08 -6.36 23.03
CA GLU A 175 9.86 -7.17 23.05
C GLU A 175 10.14 -8.52 22.36
N GLU A 176 9.57 -9.60 22.91
CA GLU A 176 9.65 -10.93 22.31
C GLU A 176 8.98 -11.02 20.93
N ASN A 177 7.90 -10.27 20.75
CA ASN A 177 7.12 -10.21 19.52
C ASN A 177 6.84 -8.76 19.12
N PRO A 178 7.82 -8.02 18.58
CA PRO A 178 7.71 -6.57 18.36
C PRO A 178 6.55 -6.17 17.45
N TYR A 179 6.18 -7.02 16.48
CA TYR A 179 5.02 -6.76 15.60
C TYR A 179 3.66 -6.85 16.32
N LEU A 180 3.60 -7.52 17.48
CA LEU A 180 2.40 -7.65 18.32
C LEU A 180 2.43 -6.70 19.52
N GLY A 181 3.49 -5.93 19.68
CA GLY A 181 3.77 -5.07 20.83
C GLY A 181 3.44 -3.59 20.60
N LEU A 182 4.33 -2.73 21.11
CA LEU A 182 4.22 -1.28 21.03
C LEU A 182 4.55 -0.79 19.62
N ARG A 183 3.52 -0.60 18.82
CA ARG A 183 3.63 -0.15 17.43
C ARG A 183 2.46 0.78 17.07
N GLY A 184 2.72 1.73 16.18
CA GLY A 184 1.71 2.61 15.61
C GLY A 184 0.91 3.36 16.67
N ILE A 185 -0.43 3.25 16.62
CA ILE A 185 -1.32 3.95 17.54
C ILE A 185 -1.06 3.59 19.01
N ARG A 186 -0.69 2.35 19.32
CA ARG A 186 -0.42 1.92 20.70
C ARG A 186 0.76 2.68 21.31
N LEU A 187 1.83 2.88 20.53
CA LEU A 187 2.98 3.68 20.95
C LEU A 187 2.61 5.16 21.14
N THR A 188 1.88 5.71 20.18
CA THR A 188 1.54 7.14 20.20
C THR A 188 0.47 7.48 21.23
N LEU A 189 -0.38 6.54 21.63
CA LEU A 189 -1.30 6.70 22.78
C LEU A 189 -0.58 6.63 24.13
N GLN A 190 0.48 5.82 24.25
CA GLN A 190 1.34 5.84 25.44
C GLN A 190 2.18 7.12 25.56
N ARG A 191 2.48 7.77 24.42
CA ARG A 191 3.24 9.01 24.33
C ARG A 191 2.43 10.06 23.58
N PRO A 192 1.31 10.55 24.16
CA PRO A 192 0.32 11.35 23.45
C PRO A 192 0.89 12.67 22.88
N GLN A 193 1.95 13.20 23.46
CA GLN A 193 2.64 14.39 22.95
C GLN A 193 3.23 14.20 21.54
N ILE A 194 3.56 12.96 21.16
CA ILE A 194 4.04 12.64 19.81
C ILE A 194 2.88 12.81 18.82
N LEU A 195 1.75 12.16 19.12
CA LEU A 195 0.54 12.24 18.28
C LEU A 195 0.00 13.66 18.21
N GLU A 196 -0.03 14.36 19.35
CA GLU A 196 -0.48 15.75 19.44
C GLU A 196 0.35 16.66 18.53
N THR A 197 1.69 16.58 18.62
CA THR A 197 2.59 17.39 17.78
C THR A 197 2.37 17.09 16.30
N GLN A 198 2.23 15.83 15.94
CA GLN A 198 2.00 15.42 14.55
C GLN A 198 0.65 15.91 14.01
N LEU A 199 -0.43 15.75 14.77
CA LEU A 199 -1.75 16.24 14.39
C LEU A 199 -1.77 17.75 14.24
N ARG A 200 -1.15 18.50 15.17
CA ARG A 200 -1.00 19.97 15.07
C ARG A 200 -0.27 20.36 13.79
N ALA A 201 0.81 19.65 13.45
CA ALA A 201 1.57 19.92 12.22
C ALA A 201 0.75 19.65 10.96
N LEU A 202 0.04 18.54 10.90
CA LEU A 202 -0.86 18.19 9.79
C LEU A 202 -1.97 19.22 9.63
N PHE A 203 -2.62 19.63 10.73
CA PHE A 203 -3.72 20.57 10.70
C PHE A 203 -3.26 21.97 10.25
N ARG A 204 -2.13 22.46 10.76
CA ARG A 204 -1.54 23.74 10.32
C ARG A 204 -1.09 23.70 8.86
N ALA A 205 -0.55 22.56 8.41
CA ALA A 205 -0.15 22.40 7.03
C ALA A 205 -1.35 22.39 6.08
N ALA A 206 -2.45 21.78 6.47
CA ALA A 206 -3.65 21.64 5.65
C ALA A 206 -4.39 22.98 5.46
N GLY A 207 -4.71 23.68 6.54
CA GLY A 207 -5.50 24.92 6.47
C GLY A 207 -6.87 24.67 5.82
N GLU A 208 -7.10 25.25 4.65
CA GLU A 208 -8.36 25.10 3.90
C GLU A 208 -8.39 23.89 2.94
N ARG A 209 -7.28 23.15 2.83
CA ARG A 209 -7.16 21.99 1.93
C ARG A 209 -7.76 20.73 2.54
N PRO A 210 -8.31 19.81 1.74
CA PRO A 210 -8.82 18.53 2.21
C PRO A 210 -7.72 17.73 2.90
N LEU A 211 -7.96 17.28 4.12
CA LEU A 211 -7.07 16.43 4.90
C LEU A 211 -7.82 15.22 5.43
N ARG A 212 -7.30 14.05 5.13
CA ARG A 212 -7.75 12.78 5.71
C ARG A 212 -6.64 12.25 6.62
N VAL A 213 -6.94 12.01 7.89
CA VAL A 213 -5.97 11.46 8.85
C VAL A 213 -6.35 10.01 9.14
N MET A 214 -5.38 9.13 8.99
CA MET A 214 -5.54 7.70 9.17
C MET A 214 -4.66 7.20 10.32
N PHE A 215 -5.27 6.52 11.28
CA PHE A 215 -4.55 5.92 12.42
C PHE A 215 -4.19 4.47 12.13
N PRO A 216 -2.88 4.08 12.22
CA PRO A 216 -2.41 2.72 11.99
C PRO A 216 -2.64 1.83 13.21
N MET A 217 -2.66 0.50 13.02
CA MET A 217 -2.66 -0.52 14.08
C MET A 217 -3.82 -0.45 15.07
N VAL A 218 -4.93 0.17 14.69
CA VAL A 218 -6.15 0.20 15.53
C VAL A 218 -6.74 -1.20 15.61
N GLY A 219 -6.79 -1.76 16.82
CA GLY A 219 -7.34 -3.08 17.09
C GLY A 219 -8.61 -3.06 17.95
N SER A 220 -8.96 -1.91 18.51
CA SER A 220 -10.12 -1.74 19.39
C SER A 220 -10.81 -0.39 19.21
N LEU A 221 -12.08 -0.32 19.66
CA LEU A 221 -12.84 0.92 19.67
C LEU A 221 -12.28 1.95 20.65
N ASP A 222 -11.67 1.50 21.75
CA ASP A 222 -11.07 2.38 22.75
C ASP A 222 -9.80 3.07 22.20
N GLU A 223 -8.95 2.37 21.46
CA GLU A 223 -7.80 2.97 20.78
C GLU A 223 -8.26 4.03 19.76
N TRP A 224 -9.28 3.72 18.97
CA TRP A 224 -9.88 4.67 18.04
C TRP A 224 -10.39 5.93 18.74
N ARG A 225 -11.20 5.75 19.79
CA ARG A 225 -11.83 6.89 20.51
C ARG A 225 -10.79 7.80 21.14
N GLN A 226 -9.74 7.25 21.76
CA GLN A 226 -8.66 8.05 22.32
C GLN A 226 -7.96 8.90 21.26
N ALA A 227 -7.65 8.33 20.10
CA ALA A 227 -7.03 9.05 18.99
C ALA A 227 -7.96 10.12 18.38
N ARG A 228 -9.22 9.75 18.14
CA ARG A 228 -10.27 10.66 17.65
C ARG A 228 -10.48 11.84 18.58
N ASP A 229 -10.65 11.58 19.87
CA ASP A 229 -10.94 12.62 20.85
C ASP A 229 -9.77 13.61 20.98
N LEU A 230 -8.53 13.15 20.86
CA LEU A 230 -7.37 14.04 20.75
C LEU A 230 -7.44 14.89 19.47
N ALA A 231 -7.71 14.29 18.33
CA ALA A 231 -7.81 15.00 17.05
C ALA A 231 -8.94 16.06 17.07
N LEU A 232 -10.10 15.72 17.62
CA LEU A 232 -11.24 16.63 17.71
C LEU A 232 -10.95 17.83 18.62
N ARG A 233 -10.30 17.62 19.77
CA ARG A 233 -9.86 18.74 20.63
C ARG A 233 -8.91 19.69 19.90
N LEU A 234 -7.96 19.14 19.14
CA LEU A 234 -7.01 19.94 18.37
C LEU A 234 -7.68 20.71 17.22
N ARG A 235 -8.73 20.13 16.62
CA ARG A 235 -9.53 20.81 15.59
C ARG A 235 -10.26 22.03 16.12
N GLU A 236 -10.68 22.04 17.39
CA GLU A 236 -11.26 23.23 18.04
C GLU A 236 -10.25 24.37 18.15
N GLU A 237 -8.97 24.07 18.36
CA GLU A 237 -7.89 25.04 18.45
C GLU A 237 -7.36 25.49 17.07
N ILE A 238 -7.38 24.60 16.08
CA ILE A 238 -6.86 24.80 14.73
C ILE A 238 -7.96 24.49 13.73
N PRO A 239 -8.72 25.50 13.27
CA PRO A 239 -9.82 25.30 12.34
C PRO A 239 -9.35 24.70 11.02
N LEU A 240 -10.11 23.73 10.52
CA LEU A 240 -9.92 23.04 9.25
C LEU A 240 -11.23 23.08 8.46
N ALA A 241 -11.14 23.36 7.16
CA ALA A 241 -12.30 23.39 6.29
C ALA A 241 -12.87 22.00 6.04
N ASP A 242 -11.99 21.03 5.77
CA ASP A 242 -12.37 19.64 5.47
C ASP A 242 -11.40 18.66 6.16
N LEU A 243 -11.89 17.97 7.18
CA LEU A 243 -11.14 16.95 7.92
C LEU A 243 -11.95 15.66 7.99
N GLN A 244 -11.37 14.58 7.51
CA GLN A 244 -11.86 13.22 7.73
C GLN A 244 -10.89 12.45 8.62
N LEU A 245 -11.44 11.70 9.58
CA LEU A 245 -10.69 10.83 10.49
C LEU A 245 -11.06 9.37 10.21
N GLY A 246 -10.07 8.55 9.92
CA GLY A 246 -10.26 7.14 9.62
C GLY A 246 -9.20 6.24 10.23
N ILE A 247 -9.33 4.95 10.00
CA ILE A 247 -8.38 3.95 10.50
C ILE A 247 -7.80 3.12 9.35
N MET A 248 -6.58 2.64 9.58
CA MET A 248 -6.02 1.57 8.77
C MET A 248 -6.51 0.23 9.30
N VAL A 249 -7.23 -0.51 8.46
CA VAL A 249 -7.67 -1.87 8.77
C VAL A 249 -6.55 -2.82 8.41
N GLU A 250 -5.75 -3.17 9.38
CA GLU A 250 -4.59 -4.04 9.24
C GLU A 250 -4.47 -5.05 10.40
N VAL A 251 -5.25 -4.86 11.45
CA VAL A 251 -5.45 -5.84 12.53
C VAL A 251 -6.81 -6.53 12.27
N PRO A 252 -6.89 -7.87 12.24
CA PRO A 252 -8.15 -8.58 11.96
C PRO A 252 -9.32 -8.19 12.86
N SER A 253 -9.06 -7.82 14.12
CA SER A 253 -10.10 -7.34 15.03
C SER A 253 -10.78 -6.06 14.54
N ALA A 254 -10.07 -5.16 13.84
CA ALA A 254 -10.67 -3.96 13.27
C ALA A 254 -11.68 -4.30 12.15
N ALA A 255 -11.38 -5.28 11.31
CA ALA A 255 -12.30 -5.76 10.29
C ALA A 255 -13.56 -6.42 10.92
N LEU A 256 -13.36 -7.22 11.97
CA LEU A 256 -14.47 -7.84 12.71
C LEU A 256 -15.34 -6.79 13.43
N LEU A 257 -14.73 -5.70 13.92
CA LEU A 257 -15.41 -4.58 14.58
C LEU A 257 -15.89 -3.50 13.60
N ALA A 258 -15.69 -3.67 12.30
CA ALA A 258 -16.05 -2.68 11.29
C ALA A 258 -17.53 -2.20 11.41
N PRO A 259 -18.55 -3.05 11.74
CA PRO A 259 -19.91 -2.58 11.91
C PRO A 259 -20.11 -1.57 13.06
N VAL A 260 -19.24 -1.60 14.07
CA VAL A 260 -19.29 -0.64 15.18
C VAL A 260 -18.42 0.58 14.85
N LEU A 261 -17.23 0.36 14.31
CA LEU A 261 -16.29 1.41 13.92
C LEU A 261 -16.85 2.32 12.83
N ALA A 262 -17.58 1.78 11.84
CA ALA A 262 -18.16 2.53 10.73
C ALA A 262 -19.11 3.65 11.16
N ARG A 263 -19.70 3.53 12.34
CA ARG A 263 -20.57 4.58 12.92
C ARG A 263 -19.78 5.79 13.45
N GLU A 264 -18.49 5.61 13.65
CA GLU A 264 -17.65 6.62 14.31
C GLU A 264 -16.51 7.14 13.43
N VAL A 265 -16.09 6.39 12.41
CA VAL A 265 -15.05 6.81 11.46
C VAL A 265 -15.66 7.50 10.24
N ASP A 266 -14.85 8.28 9.52
CA ASP A 266 -15.25 8.83 8.22
C ASP A 266 -14.89 7.91 7.07
N PHE A 267 -13.85 7.07 7.22
CA PHE A 267 -13.41 6.13 6.22
C PHE A 267 -12.56 4.98 6.80
N PHE A 268 -12.38 3.96 5.98
CA PHE A 268 -11.42 2.88 6.23
C PHE A 268 -10.39 2.83 5.09
N SER A 269 -9.15 2.47 5.42
CA SER A 269 -8.15 2.11 4.41
C SER A 269 -7.51 0.78 4.82
N VAL A 270 -7.58 -0.21 3.94
CA VAL A 270 -7.09 -1.57 4.26
C VAL A 270 -5.60 -1.66 3.98
N GLY A 271 -4.81 -1.90 5.02
CA GLY A 271 -3.38 -2.18 4.97
C GLY A 271 -3.13 -3.68 4.74
N THR A 272 -3.24 -4.15 3.50
CA THR A 272 -3.28 -5.58 3.19
C THR A 272 -2.03 -6.35 3.60
N ASN A 273 -0.86 -5.70 3.66
CA ASN A 273 0.39 -6.38 4.04
C ASN A 273 0.35 -6.87 5.50
N ASP A 274 0.03 -5.97 6.43
CA ASP A 274 -0.08 -6.31 7.85
C ASP A 274 -1.36 -7.11 8.12
N LEU A 275 -2.48 -6.81 7.44
CA LEU A 275 -3.70 -7.62 7.55
C LEU A 275 -3.44 -9.08 7.17
N THR A 276 -2.70 -9.34 6.09
CA THR A 276 -2.33 -10.69 5.68
C THR A 276 -1.43 -11.36 6.73
N GLN A 277 -0.39 -10.65 7.19
CA GLN A 277 0.53 -11.13 8.22
C GLN A 277 -0.21 -11.59 9.48
N TYR A 278 -1.11 -10.76 10.00
CA TYR A 278 -1.83 -11.06 11.24
C TYR A 278 -2.94 -12.10 11.04
N THR A 279 -3.60 -12.10 9.88
CA THR A 279 -4.65 -13.09 9.57
C THR A 279 -4.09 -14.49 9.44
N LEU A 280 -2.95 -14.63 8.78
CA LEU A 280 -2.31 -15.93 8.53
C LEU A 280 -1.28 -16.31 9.62
N ALA A 281 -1.00 -15.40 10.55
CA ALA A 281 0.04 -15.56 11.57
C ALA A 281 1.43 -15.88 10.97
N ILE A 282 1.77 -15.24 9.86
CA ILE A 282 3.03 -15.42 9.13
C ILE A 282 3.79 -14.10 9.13
N ASP A 283 5.01 -14.11 9.67
CA ASP A 283 5.92 -12.98 9.53
C ASP A 283 6.37 -12.86 8.07
N ARG A 284 6.01 -11.75 7.42
CA ARG A 284 6.38 -11.46 6.02
C ARG A 284 7.88 -11.29 5.81
N GLY A 285 8.66 -11.10 6.87
CA GLY A 285 10.13 -11.09 6.85
C GLY A 285 10.77 -12.46 7.00
N HIS A 286 9.99 -13.51 7.31
CA HIS A 286 10.52 -14.84 7.58
C HIS A 286 11.05 -15.51 6.30
N PRO A 287 12.32 -15.97 6.25
CA PRO A 287 12.97 -16.45 5.03
C PRO A 287 12.26 -17.59 4.29
N SER A 288 11.57 -18.45 5.03
CA SER A 288 10.92 -19.66 4.47
C SER A 288 9.40 -19.61 4.47
N LEU A 289 8.77 -18.67 5.19
CA LEU A 289 7.31 -18.60 5.28
C LEU A 289 6.72 -17.41 4.52
N SER A 290 7.50 -16.38 4.22
CA SER A 290 7.02 -15.16 3.56
C SER A 290 6.26 -15.41 2.26
N ALA A 291 6.67 -16.42 1.48
CA ALA A 291 5.98 -16.79 0.25
C ALA A 291 4.55 -17.35 0.47
N GLN A 292 4.21 -17.75 1.70
CA GLN A 292 2.88 -18.23 2.06
C GLN A 292 1.96 -17.08 2.54
N ALA A 293 2.50 -15.89 2.77
CA ALA A 293 1.74 -14.69 3.16
C ALA A 293 1.11 -14.04 1.92
N ASP A 294 0.16 -14.72 1.29
CA ASP A 294 -0.51 -14.26 0.07
C ASP A 294 -1.80 -13.48 0.41
N GLY A 295 -1.86 -12.21 -0.02
CA GLY A 295 -3.02 -11.33 0.19
C GLY A 295 -4.29 -11.79 -0.52
N LEU A 296 -4.20 -12.67 -1.53
CA LEU A 296 -5.35 -13.30 -2.17
C LEU A 296 -5.93 -14.48 -1.39
N HIS A 297 -5.40 -14.77 -0.20
CA HIS A 297 -5.97 -15.81 0.65
C HIS A 297 -7.43 -15.48 1.00
N PRO A 298 -8.38 -16.44 0.85
CA PRO A 298 -9.82 -16.18 1.08
C PRO A 298 -10.13 -15.55 2.43
N ALA A 299 -9.40 -15.91 3.50
CA ALA A 299 -9.59 -15.31 4.82
C ALA A 299 -9.28 -13.78 4.83
N VAL A 300 -8.29 -13.34 4.06
CA VAL A 300 -7.96 -11.91 3.91
C VAL A 300 -9.04 -11.21 3.10
N LEU A 301 -9.45 -11.80 1.98
CA LEU A 301 -10.55 -11.27 1.15
C LEU A 301 -11.87 -11.17 1.92
N GLN A 302 -12.18 -12.12 2.81
CA GLN A 302 -13.36 -12.06 3.67
C GLN A 302 -13.30 -10.89 4.65
N LEU A 303 -12.14 -10.58 5.24
CA LEU A 303 -11.98 -9.43 6.12
C LEU A 303 -12.12 -8.11 5.35
N ILE A 304 -11.65 -8.04 4.11
CA ILE A 304 -11.88 -6.89 3.22
C ILE A 304 -13.38 -6.74 2.92
N ASP A 305 -14.06 -7.82 2.51
CA ASP A 305 -15.50 -7.82 2.24
C ASP A 305 -16.33 -7.38 3.46
N MET A 306 -16.00 -7.89 4.65
CA MET A 306 -16.67 -7.49 5.90
C MET A 306 -16.51 -5.99 6.17
N THR A 307 -15.29 -5.45 5.96
CA THR A 307 -15.00 -4.04 6.13
C THR A 307 -15.80 -3.19 5.14
N VAL A 308 -15.78 -3.53 3.86
CA VAL A 308 -16.50 -2.80 2.80
C VAL A 308 -18.00 -2.79 3.07
N ARG A 309 -18.60 -3.95 3.34
CA ARG A 309 -20.04 -4.03 3.62
C ARG A 309 -20.46 -3.21 4.86
N ALA A 310 -19.64 -3.26 5.91
CA ALA A 310 -19.93 -2.48 7.12
C ALA A 310 -19.79 -0.97 6.86
N ALA A 311 -18.76 -0.55 6.15
CA ALA A 311 -18.55 0.85 5.80
C ALA A 311 -19.68 1.39 4.93
N HIS A 312 -20.03 0.69 3.85
CA HIS A 312 -21.07 1.10 2.92
C HIS A 312 -22.46 1.15 3.57
N ALA A 313 -22.75 0.28 4.57
CA ALA A 313 -24.00 0.35 5.33
C ALA A 313 -24.15 1.67 6.11
N GLU A 314 -23.05 2.32 6.47
CA GLU A 314 -23.02 3.62 7.16
C GLU A 314 -22.61 4.78 6.21
N GLY A 315 -22.59 4.54 4.88
CA GLY A 315 -22.24 5.55 3.88
C GLY A 315 -20.77 6.00 3.91
N LYS A 316 -19.87 5.14 4.38
CA LYS A 316 -18.43 5.39 4.47
C LYS A 316 -17.70 4.72 3.31
N TRP A 317 -16.62 5.35 2.83
CA TRP A 317 -15.79 4.79 1.77
C TRP A 317 -14.65 3.92 2.31
N VAL A 318 -14.16 3.03 1.46
CA VAL A 318 -13.06 2.10 1.79
C VAL A 318 -11.99 2.17 0.72
N GLY A 319 -10.75 2.49 1.14
CA GLY A 319 -9.55 2.38 0.32
C GLY A 319 -8.77 1.09 0.61
N VAL A 320 -7.89 0.73 -0.31
CA VAL A 320 -6.85 -0.30 -0.13
C VAL A 320 -5.50 0.31 -0.46
N CYS A 321 -4.54 0.26 0.47
CA CYS A 321 -3.23 0.89 0.33
C CYS A 321 -2.04 -0.07 0.46
N GLY A 322 -2.26 -1.36 0.67
CA GLY A 322 -1.23 -2.39 0.65
C GLY A 322 -0.82 -2.80 -0.77
N GLU A 323 0.16 -3.67 -0.88
CA GLU A 323 0.70 -4.14 -2.18
C GLU A 323 -0.37 -4.81 -3.06
N LEU A 324 -1.38 -5.41 -2.44
CA LEU A 324 -2.51 -6.06 -3.14
C LEU A 324 -3.27 -5.08 -4.07
N ALA A 325 -3.30 -3.77 -3.76
CA ALA A 325 -3.96 -2.77 -4.59
C ALA A 325 -3.38 -2.66 -6.02
N ALA A 326 -2.12 -3.05 -6.21
CA ALA A 326 -1.43 -3.02 -7.50
C ALA A 326 -1.32 -4.41 -8.16
N ASP A 327 -1.76 -5.49 -7.49
CA ASP A 327 -1.75 -6.84 -8.05
C ASP A 327 -2.84 -6.97 -9.12
N PRO A 328 -2.49 -7.26 -10.39
CA PRO A 328 -3.49 -7.37 -11.47
C PRO A 328 -4.51 -8.49 -11.26
N LEU A 329 -4.17 -9.54 -10.49
CA LEU A 329 -5.12 -10.60 -10.14
C LEU A 329 -6.05 -10.18 -8.99
N ALA A 330 -5.60 -9.29 -8.11
CA ALA A 330 -6.44 -8.75 -7.05
C ALA A 330 -7.41 -7.67 -7.54
N LEU A 331 -7.03 -6.92 -8.57
CA LEU A 331 -7.78 -5.77 -9.05
C LEU A 331 -9.27 -6.07 -9.32
N PRO A 332 -9.64 -7.10 -10.11
CA PRO A 332 -11.05 -7.43 -10.34
C PRO A 332 -11.77 -7.87 -9.05
N LEU A 333 -11.06 -8.49 -8.11
CA LEU A 333 -11.64 -8.89 -6.83
C LEU A 333 -11.90 -7.68 -5.93
N LEU A 334 -10.94 -6.77 -5.78
CA LEU A 334 -11.09 -5.57 -4.95
C LEU A 334 -12.23 -4.68 -5.46
N VAL A 335 -12.29 -4.44 -6.78
CA VAL A 335 -13.39 -3.69 -7.41
C VAL A 335 -14.72 -4.44 -7.22
N GLY A 336 -14.72 -5.76 -7.36
CA GLY A 336 -15.91 -6.59 -7.17
C GLY A 336 -16.41 -6.65 -5.72
N LEU A 337 -15.51 -6.55 -4.74
CA LEU A 337 -15.85 -6.42 -3.32
C LEU A 337 -16.43 -5.03 -3.00
N GLY A 338 -16.22 -4.03 -3.87
CA GLY A 338 -16.74 -2.68 -3.69
C GLY A 338 -15.75 -1.71 -3.06
N VAL A 339 -14.45 -1.93 -3.20
CA VAL A 339 -13.42 -0.97 -2.79
C VAL A 339 -13.55 0.31 -3.60
N ASP A 340 -13.56 1.47 -2.92
CA ASP A 340 -13.78 2.79 -3.53
C ASP A 340 -12.48 3.45 -3.98
N GLU A 341 -11.36 3.18 -3.28
CA GLU A 341 -10.05 3.76 -3.58
C GLU A 341 -8.95 2.69 -3.64
N LEU A 342 -8.09 2.76 -4.65
CA LEU A 342 -6.87 1.96 -4.78
C LEU A 342 -5.66 2.86 -4.69
N SER A 343 -4.89 2.74 -3.61
CA SER A 343 -3.69 3.54 -3.38
C SER A 343 -2.43 2.70 -3.67
N VAL A 344 -1.69 3.10 -4.70
CA VAL A 344 -0.62 2.29 -5.28
C VAL A 344 0.67 3.09 -5.45
N SER A 345 1.78 2.43 -5.79
CA SER A 345 3.00 3.14 -6.16
C SER A 345 2.75 4.05 -7.37
N ALA A 346 3.42 5.21 -7.43
CA ALA A 346 3.23 6.17 -8.52
C ALA A 346 3.42 5.53 -9.92
N ARG A 347 4.30 4.54 -10.04
CA ARG A 347 4.54 3.80 -11.30
C ARG A 347 3.37 2.89 -11.71
N SER A 348 2.58 2.43 -10.76
CA SER A 348 1.47 1.50 -11.00
C SER A 348 0.17 2.21 -11.37
N ILE A 349 0.07 3.53 -11.15
CA ILE A 349 -1.18 4.31 -11.32
C ILE A 349 -1.79 4.10 -12.70
N ALA A 350 -1.00 4.30 -13.75
CA ALA A 350 -1.49 4.22 -15.13
C ALA A 350 -2.03 2.82 -15.47
N LEU A 351 -1.32 1.76 -15.05
CA LEU A 351 -1.73 0.37 -15.28
C LEU A 351 -2.98 0.00 -14.48
N VAL A 352 -3.06 0.42 -13.21
CA VAL A 352 -4.24 0.15 -12.37
C VAL A 352 -5.47 0.86 -12.96
N LYS A 353 -5.33 2.14 -13.35
CA LYS A 353 -6.42 2.86 -14.03
C LYS A 353 -6.85 2.17 -15.33
N ALA A 354 -5.90 1.71 -16.14
CA ALA A 354 -6.19 0.97 -17.35
C ALA A 354 -6.92 -0.35 -17.04
N GLY A 355 -6.45 -1.10 -16.05
CA GLY A 355 -7.11 -2.33 -15.61
C GLY A 355 -8.54 -2.11 -15.14
N VAL A 356 -8.79 -1.08 -14.32
CA VAL A 356 -10.18 -0.73 -13.90
C VAL A 356 -11.07 -0.45 -15.11
N ARG A 357 -10.57 0.27 -16.13
CA ARG A 357 -11.34 0.59 -17.34
C ARG A 357 -11.68 -0.64 -18.18
N GLU A 358 -10.97 -1.74 -18.03
CA GLU A 358 -11.24 -3.01 -18.70
C GLU A 358 -12.32 -3.85 -18.00
N LEU A 359 -12.61 -3.58 -16.72
CA LEU A 359 -13.57 -4.35 -15.94
C LEU A 359 -15.02 -3.98 -16.23
N GLN A 360 -15.91 -4.93 -15.94
CA GLN A 360 -17.35 -4.72 -15.73
C GLN A 360 -17.65 -5.04 -14.25
N LEU A 361 -18.24 -4.10 -13.53
CA LEU A 361 -18.51 -4.26 -12.10
C LEU A 361 -19.37 -5.50 -11.80
N VAL A 362 -20.37 -5.76 -12.63
CA VAL A 362 -21.26 -6.93 -12.44
C VAL A 362 -20.46 -8.25 -12.52
N ALA A 363 -19.55 -8.37 -13.49
CA ALA A 363 -18.69 -9.54 -13.63
C ALA A 363 -17.68 -9.63 -12.46
N ALA A 364 -17.06 -8.52 -12.11
CA ALA A 364 -16.12 -8.43 -10.97
C ALA A 364 -16.77 -8.85 -9.64
N ARG A 365 -18.02 -8.43 -9.39
CA ARG A 365 -18.82 -8.87 -8.22
C ARG A 365 -19.09 -10.36 -8.23
N GLY A 366 -19.37 -10.93 -9.41
CA GLY A 366 -19.54 -12.38 -9.56
C GLY A 366 -18.27 -13.15 -9.22
N LEU A 367 -17.14 -12.68 -9.74
CA LEU A 367 -15.82 -13.25 -9.51
C LEU A 367 -15.41 -13.17 -8.02
N ALA A 368 -15.56 -12.00 -7.42
CA ALA A 368 -15.26 -11.80 -5.99
C ALA A 368 -16.07 -12.74 -5.09
N ARG A 369 -17.36 -12.90 -5.35
CA ARG A 369 -18.21 -13.85 -4.59
C ARG A 369 -17.75 -15.30 -4.72
N LYS A 370 -17.30 -15.74 -5.91
CA LYS A 370 -16.71 -17.06 -6.09
C LYS A 370 -15.42 -17.21 -5.28
N ALA A 371 -14.53 -16.21 -5.34
CA ALA A 371 -13.26 -16.19 -4.64
C ALA A 371 -13.40 -16.31 -3.11
N LEU A 372 -14.39 -15.66 -2.52
CA LEU A 372 -14.66 -15.74 -1.07
C LEU A 372 -15.03 -17.15 -0.59
N GLY A 373 -15.49 -18.02 -1.47
CA GLY A 373 -15.88 -19.42 -1.18
C GLY A 373 -14.76 -20.44 -1.37
N LEU A 374 -13.57 -20.03 -1.84
CA LEU A 374 -12.46 -20.93 -2.09
C LEU A 374 -11.64 -21.26 -0.81
N ALA A 375 -10.78 -22.25 -0.90
CA ALA A 375 -10.01 -22.75 0.25
C ALA A 375 -8.59 -22.18 0.34
N SER A 376 -8.03 -21.67 -0.76
CA SER A 376 -6.63 -21.24 -0.81
C SER A 376 -6.38 -20.06 -1.76
N ALA A 377 -5.29 -19.35 -1.55
CA ALA A 377 -4.85 -18.29 -2.45
C ALA A 377 -4.53 -18.83 -3.86
N ALA A 378 -4.00 -20.05 -3.96
CA ALA A 378 -3.72 -20.69 -5.24
C ALA A 378 -4.99 -20.93 -6.07
N GLU A 379 -6.08 -21.38 -5.43
CA GLU A 379 -7.38 -21.51 -6.08
C GLU A 379 -7.95 -20.18 -6.52
N VAL A 380 -7.78 -19.12 -5.72
CA VAL A 380 -8.20 -17.77 -6.08
C VAL A 380 -7.44 -17.27 -7.29
N ARG A 381 -6.11 -17.42 -7.33
CA ARG A 381 -5.29 -17.06 -8.49
C ARG A 381 -5.74 -17.80 -9.75
N ALA A 382 -5.87 -19.13 -9.66
CA ALA A 382 -6.34 -19.94 -10.79
C ALA A 382 -7.73 -19.52 -11.29
N LEU A 383 -8.65 -19.19 -10.38
CA LEU A 383 -9.98 -18.69 -10.73
C LEU A 383 -9.89 -17.37 -11.54
N VAL A 384 -9.08 -16.41 -11.05
CA VAL A 384 -8.96 -15.11 -11.72
C VAL A 384 -8.25 -15.24 -13.06
N GLU A 385 -7.18 -16.01 -13.15
CA GLU A 385 -6.45 -16.27 -14.40
C GLU A 385 -7.33 -16.90 -15.48
N ALA A 386 -8.24 -17.80 -15.11
CA ALA A 386 -9.17 -18.43 -16.03
C ALA A 386 -10.27 -17.49 -16.56
N GLU A 387 -10.63 -16.45 -15.79
CA GLU A 387 -11.71 -15.51 -16.17
C GLU A 387 -11.15 -14.24 -16.88
N VAL A 388 -9.84 -13.97 -16.78
CA VAL A 388 -9.19 -12.80 -17.40
C VAL A 388 -8.58 -13.14 -18.77
N GLN A 389 -8.43 -14.43 -19.11
CA GLN A 389 -8.06 -14.89 -20.45
C GLN A 389 -9.25 -14.77 -21.40
#